data_dff29a5631e6d934732f831189ee3c85
#
_entry.id   dff29a5631e6d934732f831189ee3c85
#
_cell.length_a   1.000
_cell.length_b   1.000
_cell.length_c   1.000
_cell.angle_alpha   90.00
_cell.angle_beta   90.00
_cell.angle_gamma   90.00
#
_symmetry.space_group_name_H-M   'P 1'
#
loop_
_entity.id
_entity.type
_entity.pdbx_description
1 polymer ?
#
loop_
_entity_poly.entity_id
_entity_poly.type
_entity_poly.pdbx_seq_one_letter_code
_entity_poly.pdbx_strand_id
1 'polypeptide(L)' 'MTDLHRRFIRTVNEFYNGGPVGIEAIAATLQEETDTLVDVVEPYLLKAGLITRTSAGRKATEAAYHHLGFKIQKKLF' A
#
# COMPACT_ATOMS: atom_id res chain seq x y z
N MET A 1 -1.94 -14.34 0.11
CA MET A 1 -2.33 -12.93 0.00
C MET A 1 -3.75 -12.84 -0.50
N THR A 2 -4.59 -12.11 0.22
CA THR A 2 -6.00 -11.97 -0.14
C THR A 2 -6.19 -10.82 -1.12
N ASP A 3 -7.41 -10.74 -1.65
CA ASP A 3 -7.76 -9.63 -2.54
C ASP A 3 -7.59 -8.27 -1.85
N LEU A 4 -7.94 -8.18 -0.58
CA LEU A 4 -7.83 -6.92 0.15
C LEU A 4 -6.38 -6.48 0.30
N HIS A 5 -5.46 -7.42 0.47
CA HIS A 5 -4.03 -7.08 0.49
C HIS A 5 -3.60 -6.46 -0.84
N ARG A 6 -4.02 -7.06 -1.95
CA ARG A 6 -3.66 -6.54 -3.27
C ARG A 6 -4.29 -5.19 -3.52
N ARG A 7 -5.54 -5.00 -3.11
CA ARG A 7 -6.24 -3.72 -3.28
C ARG A 7 -5.55 -2.61 -2.48
N PHE A 8 -5.03 -2.95 -1.29
CA PHE A 8 -4.30 -1.99 -0.47
C PHE A 8 -3.08 -1.48 -1.24
N ILE A 9 -2.24 -2.38 -1.72
CA ILE A 9 -1.02 -1.99 -2.42
C ILE A 9 -1.34 -1.29 -3.73
N ARG A 10 -2.36 -1.78 -4.44
CA ARG A 10 -2.77 -1.14 -5.69
C ARG A 10 -3.23 0.29 -5.45
N THR A 11 -3.97 0.52 -4.37
CA THR A 11 -4.41 1.88 -4.03
C THR A 11 -3.21 2.79 -3.80
N VAL A 12 -2.24 2.34 -3.01
CA VAL A 12 -1.04 3.13 -2.74
C VAL A 12 -0.30 3.42 -4.05
N ASN A 13 -0.17 2.43 -4.91
CA ASN A 13 0.59 2.59 -6.14
C ASN A 13 -0.15 3.42 -7.19
N GLU A 14 -1.41 3.09 -7.46
CA GLU A 14 -2.11 3.70 -8.60
C GLU A 14 -2.67 5.08 -8.30
N PHE A 15 -3.17 5.28 -7.07
CA PHE A 15 -3.79 6.55 -6.74
C PHE A 15 -2.83 7.54 -6.08
N TYR A 16 -1.72 7.04 -5.53
CA TYR A 16 -0.80 7.87 -4.76
C TYR A 16 0.66 7.68 -5.18
N ASN A 17 0.88 7.10 -6.36
CA ASN A 17 2.21 6.95 -6.96
C ASN A 17 3.21 6.25 -6.04
N GLY A 18 2.75 5.23 -5.32
CA GLY A 18 3.62 4.48 -4.41
C GLY A 18 3.66 5.04 -3.00
N GLY A 19 2.99 6.15 -2.77
CA GLY A 19 2.96 6.76 -1.45
C GLY A 19 4.05 7.81 -1.29
N PRO A 20 4.21 8.33 -0.06
CA PRO A 20 3.49 7.90 1.15
C PRO A 20 2.06 8.41 1.19
N VAL A 21 1.19 7.62 1.79
CA VAL A 21 -0.22 7.97 1.90
C VAL A 21 -0.74 7.52 3.27
N GLY A 22 -1.54 8.37 3.91
CA GLY A 22 -2.09 8.08 5.24
C GLY A 22 -3.07 6.92 5.20
N ILE A 23 -3.14 6.19 6.31
CA ILE A 23 -4.03 5.03 6.40
C ILE A 23 -5.50 5.41 6.21
N GLU A 24 -5.88 6.60 6.65
CA GLU A 24 -7.27 7.04 6.53
C GLU A 24 -7.66 7.27 5.08
N ALA A 25 -6.74 7.78 4.27
CA ALA A 25 -6.99 7.95 2.84
C ALA A 25 -7.12 6.61 2.13
N ILE A 26 -6.30 5.65 2.52
CA ILE A 26 -6.39 4.30 1.95
C ILE A 26 -7.72 3.68 2.34
N ALA A 27 -8.11 3.80 3.62
CA ALA A 27 -9.35 3.24 4.11
C ALA A 27 -10.56 3.83 3.36
N ALA A 28 -10.56 5.14 3.16
CA ALA A 28 -11.64 5.80 2.44
C ALA A 28 -11.73 5.30 1.00
N THR A 29 -10.58 5.17 0.33
CA THR A 29 -10.55 4.69 -1.05
C THR A 29 -11.06 3.27 -1.16
N LEU A 30 -10.69 2.41 -0.21
CA LEU A 30 -11.12 1.01 -0.21
C LEU A 30 -12.49 0.79 0.39
N GLN A 31 -13.06 1.82 1.01
CA GLN A 31 -14.34 1.73 1.73
C GLN A 31 -14.25 0.67 2.83
N GLU A 32 -13.14 0.71 3.56
CA GLU A 32 -12.88 -0.19 4.67
C GLU A 32 -12.64 0.61 5.94
N GLU A 33 -12.80 -0.05 7.08
CA GLU A 33 -12.50 0.57 8.36
C GLU A 33 -10.99 0.64 8.54
N THR A 34 -10.52 1.75 9.11
CA THR A 34 -9.10 1.92 9.39
C THR A 34 -8.57 0.78 10.25
N ASP A 35 -9.34 0.36 11.27
CA ASP A 35 -8.89 -0.72 12.16
C ASP A 35 -8.70 -2.03 11.42
N THR A 36 -9.58 -2.32 10.45
CA THR A 36 -9.43 -3.52 9.64
C THR A 36 -8.10 -3.51 8.89
N LEU A 37 -7.75 -2.38 8.33
CA LEU A 37 -6.48 -2.28 7.60
C LEU A 37 -5.28 -2.42 8.54
N VAL A 38 -5.32 -1.72 9.68
CA VAL A 38 -4.20 -1.73 10.61
C VAL A 38 -4.04 -3.10 11.27
N ASP A 39 -5.14 -3.73 11.66
CA ASP A 39 -5.08 -4.95 12.45
C ASP A 39 -5.02 -6.22 11.62
N VAL A 40 -5.56 -6.21 10.41
CA VAL A 40 -5.69 -7.42 9.60
C VAL A 40 -4.82 -7.38 8.36
N VAL A 41 -4.77 -6.27 7.65
CA VAL A 41 -4.12 -6.19 6.35
C VAL A 41 -2.64 -5.81 6.47
N GLU A 42 -2.34 -4.75 7.20
CA GLU A 42 -0.97 -4.25 7.30
C GLU A 42 0.02 -5.23 7.91
N PRO A 43 -0.34 -6.00 8.95
CA PRO A 43 0.66 -6.91 9.53
C PRO A 43 1.25 -7.88 8.52
N TYR A 44 0.42 -8.41 7.62
CA TYR A 44 0.92 -9.28 6.57
C TYR A 44 1.83 -8.51 5.61
N LEU A 45 1.40 -7.35 5.17
CA LEU A 45 2.15 -6.57 4.18
C LEU A 45 3.47 -6.08 4.73
N LEU A 46 3.50 -5.68 6.00
CA LEU A 46 4.73 -5.25 6.64
C LEU A 46 5.70 -6.42 6.79
N LYS A 47 5.20 -7.57 7.23
CA LYS A 47 6.04 -8.75 7.42
C LYS A 47 6.59 -9.26 6.10
N ALA A 48 5.79 -9.19 5.05
CA ALA A 48 6.22 -9.61 3.73
C ALA A 48 7.13 -8.59 3.04
N GLY A 49 7.32 -7.42 3.65
CA GLY A 49 8.18 -6.39 3.07
C GLY A 49 7.57 -5.68 1.89
N LEU A 50 6.26 -5.68 1.77
CA LEU A 50 5.58 -5.08 0.62
C LEU A 50 5.21 -3.63 0.85
N ILE A 51 5.10 -3.21 2.11
CA ILE A 51 4.89 -1.80 2.46
C ILE A 51 5.81 -1.42 3.61
N THR A 52 6.03 -0.12 3.76
CA THR A 52 6.72 0.44 4.93
C THR A 52 5.86 1.55 5.50
N ARG A 53 6.04 1.79 6.80
CA ARG A 53 5.44 2.93 7.48
C ARG A 53 6.46 4.05 7.58
N THR A 54 6.04 5.25 7.23
CA THR A 54 6.88 6.44 7.36
C THR A 54 6.11 7.48 8.16
N SER A 55 6.79 8.56 8.53
CA SER A 55 6.11 9.65 9.24
C SER A 55 5.03 10.31 8.38
N ALA A 56 5.13 10.18 7.07
CA ALA A 56 4.16 10.76 6.15
C ALA A 56 3.06 9.77 5.74
N GLY A 57 3.16 8.51 6.13
CA GLY A 57 2.14 7.51 5.80
C GLY A 57 2.74 6.20 5.33
N ARG A 58 1.92 5.43 4.61
CA ARG A 58 2.30 4.10 4.11
C ARG A 58 2.85 4.22 2.70
N LYS A 59 3.87 3.44 2.42
CA LYS A 59 4.59 3.50 1.16
C LYS A 59 4.81 2.09 0.64
N ALA A 60 4.55 1.89 -0.66
CA ALA A 60 4.82 0.60 -1.29
C ALA A 60 6.32 0.46 -1.52
N THR A 61 6.83 -0.77 -1.40
CA THR A 61 8.24 -1.05 -1.58
C THR A 61 8.51 -1.50 -3.01
N GLU A 62 9.80 -1.53 -3.38
CA GLU A 62 10.20 -2.08 -4.67
C GLU A 62 9.78 -3.55 -4.79
N ALA A 63 9.86 -4.28 -3.68
CA ALA A 63 9.43 -5.68 -3.67
C ALA A 63 7.96 -5.82 -4.03
N ALA A 64 7.12 -4.85 -3.63
CA ALA A 64 5.70 -4.89 -3.97
C ALA A 64 5.49 -4.79 -5.47
N TYR A 65 6.24 -3.93 -6.14
CA TYR A 65 6.11 -3.79 -7.59
C TYR A 65 6.51 -5.08 -8.30
N HIS A 66 7.63 -5.67 -7.88
CA HIS A 66 8.09 -6.92 -8.47
C HIS A 66 7.12 -8.06 -8.21
N HIS A 67 6.65 -8.18 -6.97
CA HIS A 67 5.80 -9.30 -6.57
C HIS A 67 4.45 -9.27 -7.26
N LEU A 68 3.88 -8.09 -7.42
CA LEU A 68 2.53 -7.93 -7.95
C LEU A 68 2.51 -7.50 -9.41
N GLY A 69 3.67 -7.32 -10.01
CA GLY A 69 3.75 -6.94 -11.40
C GLY A 69 3.37 -5.49 -11.69
N PHE A 70 3.31 -4.66 -10.66
CA PHE A 70 3.05 -3.23 -10.88
C PHE A 70 4.27 -2.57 -11.49
N LYS A 71 4.03 -1.55 -12.31
CA LYS A 71 5.11 -0.76 -12.86
C LYS A 71 5.57 0.27 -11.84
N ILE A 72 6.87 0.46 -11.77
CA ILE A 72 7.42 1.49 -10.90
C ILE A 72 7.13 2.85 -11.51
N GLN A 73 6.54 3.74 -10.72
CA GLN A 73 6.21 5.09 -11.16
C GLN A 73 7.44 5.96 -10.98
N LYS A 74 8.19 6.16 -12.06
CA LYS A 74 9.37 7.00 -12.04
C LYS A 74 9.10 8.29 -12.76
N LYS A 75 9.54 9.37 -12.17
CA LYS A 75 9.53 10.66 -12.85
C LYS A 75 10.85 10.83 -13.58
N LEU A 76 10.75 11.24 -14.81
CA LEU A 76 11.91 11.36 -15.67
C LEU A 76 12.27 12.84 -15.87
N PHE A 77 13.04 13.36 -14.96
CA PHE A 77 13.59 14.72 -15.09
C PHE A 77 14.58 15.03 -14.01
#